data_bfc882246d21dac80f659f1275db6f55
#
_entry.id   bfc882246d21dac80f659f1275db6f55
#
_cell.length_a   1.000
_cell.length_b   1.000
_cell.length_c   1.000
_cell.angle_alpha   90.00
_cell.angle_beta   90.00
_cell.angle_gamma   90.00
#
_symmetry.space_group_name_H-M   'P 1'
#
loop_
_entity.id
_entity.type
_entity.pdbx_description
1 polymer ?
#
loop_
_entity_poly.entity_id
_entity_poly.type
_entity_poly.pdbx_seq_one_letter_code
_entity_poly.pdbx_strand_id
1 'polypeptide(L)'
;MKTFKSILLLIILTLTLNSCMTINKKTEQNKASTXAIYNENDVVAVMKTTNGTINIVLETSDAPFTTNNFIXLAKSDYYNGIIFHRIIKDFMIQXGDPTXTGMXGKSIYXEKFNDEFSPKLKNNKYTISMANSXKNTNGSQFFINVNDNNFLDNKHSVFGRVVEXFDNVDKISKVKTNSSDKPEKDVKIISIDIKQYKSXSLKDYSFDIDAAKKLYTEKNTVNLEAKKGMIVXSXSTISVDYTGTLENGEKFDSSLDRXTPLEFVVXSGMMIPGFDKAVVGMKIXEKKSITLQPMEAYXERDEKNVQKIPKENLADFEQAGFKLEKGTVLPTQIXNIEIIDSDETTITVDXNHPMAXKVLNFDIEIKDIN
;
A
#
# COMPACT_ATOMS: atom_id res chain seq x y z
N MET A 1 -13.10 7.10 -81.91
CA MET A 1 -12.61 5.96 -81.07
C MET A 1 -11.29 6.20 -80.32
N LYS A 2 -10.42 7.10 -80.79
CA LYS A 2 -9.12 7.39 -80.06
C LYS A 2 -9.26 8.30 -78.83
N THR A 3 -10.27 9.16 -78.84
CA THR A 3 -10.45 10.14 -77.69
C THR A 3 -11.05 9.48 -76.42
N PHE A 4 -11.83 8.39 -76.59
CA PHE A 4 -12.47 7.72 -75.45
C PHE A 4 -11.49 6.90 -74.60
N LYS A 5 -10.45 6.34 -75.20
CA LYS A 5 -9.43 5.52 -74.51
C LYS A 5 -8.48 6.41 -73.61
N SER A 6 -8.19 7.60 -74.09
CA SER A 6 -7.30 8.54 -73.33
C SER A 6 -7.97 9.08 -72.04
N ILE A 7 -9.28 9.31 -72.07
CA ILE A 7 -10.04 9.79 -70.90
C ILE A 7 -10.15 8.68 -69.85
N LEU A 8 -10.35 7.43 -70.25
CA LEU A 8 -10.44 6.31 -69.30
C LEU A 8 -9.10 6.02 -68.61
N LEU A 9 -7.98 6.19 -69.34
CA LEU A 9 -6.65 5.99 -68.73
C LEU A 9 -6.30 7.09 -67.70
N LEU A 10 -6.76 8.30 -67.91
CA LEU A 10 -6.54 9.40 -67.00
C LEU A 10 -7.35 9.26 -65.69
N ILE A 11 -8.57 8.72 -65.76
CA ILE A 11 -9.44 8.49 -64.59
C ILE A 11 -8.88 7.36 -63.72
N ILE A 12 -8.31 6.29 -64.32
CA ILE A 12 -7.72 5.18 -63.59
C ILE A 12 -6.43 5.67 -62.86
N LEU A 13 -5.64 6.52 -63.51
CA LEU A 13 -4.40 7.05 -62.90
C LEU A 13 -4.68 7.98 -61.71
N THR A 14 -5.77 8.77 -61.74
CA THR A 14 -6.15 9.65 -60.64
C THR A 14 -6.74 8.87 -59.45
N LEU A 15 -7.44 7.75 -59.68
CA LEU A 15 -7.96 6.90 -58.60
C LEU A 15 -6.84 6.14 -57.86
N THR A 16 -5.80 5.71 -58.54
CA THR A 16 -4.66 5.03 -57.91
C THR A 16 -3.78 6.00 -57.09
N LEU A 17 -3.61 7.25 -57.55
CA LEU A 17 -2.86 8.29 -56.82
C LEU A 17 -3.60 8.71 -55.54
N ASN A 18 -4.92 8.86 -55.56
CA ASN A 18 -5.70 9.19 -54.39
C ASN A 18 -5.70 8.06 -53.34
N SER A 19 -5.74 6.79 -53.79
CA SER A 19 -5.67 5.63 -52.88
C SER A 19 -4.28 5.57 -52.18
N CYS A 20 -3.21 5.83 -52.92
CA CYS A 20 -1.85 5.84 -52.34
C CYS A 20 -1.63 6.99 -51.38
N MET A 21 -2.17 8.19 -51.67
CA MET A 21 -2.11 9.34 -50.73
C MET A 21 -2.91 9.11 -49.46
N THR A 22 -4.07 8.42 -49.53
CA THR A 22 -4.89 8.15 -48.36
C THR A 22 -4.22 7.12 -47.41
N ILE A 23 -3.55 6.12 -47.97
CA ILE A 23 -2.82 5.11 -47.20
C ILE A 23 -1.60 5.76 -46.50
N ASN A 24 -0.86 6.62 -47.20
CA ASN A 24 0.28 7.32 -46.60
C ASN A 24 -0.16 8.29 -45.47
N LYS A 25 -1.28 9.01 -45.64
CA LYS A 25 -1.81 9.91 -44.60
C LYS A 25 -2.26 9.13 -43.36
N LYS A 26 -2.89 7.95 -43.51
CA LYS A 26 -3.25 7.11 -42.35
C LYS A 26 -2.02 6.56 -41.62
N THR A 27 -0.97 6.18 -42.36
CA THR A 27 0.28 5.67 -41.79
C THR A 27 1.03 6.80 -41.06
N GLU A 28 1.02 8.02 -41.64
CA GLU A 28 1.65 9.18 -41.00
C GLU A 28 0.85 9.69 -39.79
N GLN A 29 -0.49 9.64 -39.83
CA GLN A 29 -1.31 10.02 -38.66
C GLN A 29 -1.11 9.04 -37.50
N ASN A 30 -0.99 7.75 -37.76
CA ASN A 30 -0.71 6.76 -36.72
C ASN A 30 0.71 6.92 -36.15
N LYS A 31 1.67 7.37 -36.99
CA LYS A 31 3.06 7.62 -36.55
C LYS A 31 3.19 8.91 -35.75
N ALA A 32 2.38 9.95 -36.10
CA ALA A 32 2.35 11.22 -35.38
C ALA A 32 1.66 11.10 -34.01
N SER A 33 0.66 10.21 -33.87
CA SER A 33 -0.03 10.00 -32.58
C SER A 33 0.85 9.21 -31.57
N THR A 34 1.74 8.35 -32.07
CA THR A 34 2.70 7.59 -31.23
C THR A 34 3.81 8.45 -30.61
N UNK A 35 3.98 9.26 -31.17
CA UNK A 35 5.00 10.09 -30.77
C UNK A 35 4.61 11.04 -29.73
N ALA A 36 3.51 11.28 -29.70
CA ALA A 36 3.00 12.17 -28.66
C ALA A 36 2.72 11.46 -27.32
N ILE A 37 2.62 10.15 -27.34
CA ILE A 37 2.28 9.34 -26.15
C ILE A 37 3.52 9.05 -25.30
N TYR A 38 4.67 8.84 -25.94
CA TYR A 38 5.94 8.51 -25.28
C TYR A 38 6.98 9.58 -25.56
N ASN A 39 7.78 9.92 -24.56
CA ASN A 39 9.00 10.71 -24.72
C ASN A 39 10.18 9.78 -24.99
N GLU A 40 11.22 10.28 -25.65
CA GLU A 40 12.48 9.52 -25.86
C GLU A 40 13.04 9.11 -24.50
N ASN A 41 13.36 7.84 -24.36
CA ASN A 41 13.87 7.16 -23.16
C ASN A 41 12.81 6.86 -22.08
N ASP A 42 11.53 7.12 -22.29
CA ASP A 42 10.49 6.65 -21.35
C ASP A 42 10.64 5.14 -21.11
N VAL A 43 10.61 4.73 -19.86
CA VAL A 43 10.51 3.31 -19.48
C VAL A 43 9.03 2.94 -19.40
N VAL A 44 8.65 1.90 -20.11
CA VAL A 44 7.25 1.52 -20.33
C VAL A 44 7.02 0.08 -19.84
N ALA A 45 6.08 -0.10 -18.94
CA ALA A 45 5.58 -1.43 -18.58
C ALA A 45 4.40 -1.78 -19.50
N VAL A 46 4.57 -2.83 -20.30
CA VAL A 46 3.53 -3.39 -21.17
C VAL A 46 2.87 -4.54 -20.39
N MET A 47 1.80 -4.23 -19.68
CA MET A 47 1.10 -5.19 -18.80
C MET A 47 0.01 -5.89 -19.61
N LYS A 48 0.17 -7.18 -19.86
CA LYS A 48 -0.82 -8.03 -20.49
C LYS A 48 -1.71 -8.66 -19.42
N THR A 49 -3.01 -8.50 -19.56
CA THR A 49 -4.00 -9.08 -18.63
C THR A 49 -5.00 -9.93 -19.39
N THR A 50 -5.81 -10.70 -18.65
CA THR A 50 -6.93 -11.44 -19.25
C THR A 50 -8.01 -10.53 -19.86
N ASN A 51 -7.97 -9.23 -19.55
CA ASN A 51 -8.94 -8.22 -20.04
C ASN A 51 -8.32 -7.22 -21.04
N GLY A 52 -7.11 -7.53 -21.54
CA GLY A 52 -6.41 -6.71 -22.53
C GLY A 52 -5.09 -6.15 -22.00
N THR A 53 -4.35 -5.48 -22.87
CA THR A 53 -3.04 -4.89 -22.53
C THR A 53 -3.21 -3.46 -22.01
N ILE A 54 -2.37 -3.07 -21.05
CA ILE A 54 -2.30 -1.73 -20.47
C ILE A 54 -0.83 -1.28 -20.59
N ASN A 55 -0.59 -0.12 -21.19
CA ASN A 55 0.75 0.45 -21.30
C ASN A 55 0.92 1.57 -20.27
N ILE A 56 1.98 1.48 -19.48
CA ILE A 56 2.23 2.36 -18.33
C ILE A 56 3.63 2.97 -18.48
N VAL A 57 3.73 4.29 -18.54
CA VAL A 57 5.02 4.98 -18.43
C VAL A 57 5.39 5.04 -16.95
N LEU A 58 6.61 4.61 -16.63
CA LEU A 58 7.17 4.60 -15.27
C LEU A 58 7.95 5.89 -15.01
N GLU A 59 7.71 6.51 -13.86
CA GLU A 59 8.31 7.82 -13.48
C GLU A 59 9.68 7.61 -12.81
N THR A 60 10.63 7.08 -13.57
CA THR A 60 11.95 6.64 -13.08
C THR A 60 12.79 7.77 -12.48
N SER A 61 12.55 9.02 -12.86
CA SER A 61 13.28 10.19 -12.33
C SER A 61 12.68 10.70 -11.02
N ASP A 62 11.35 10.64 -10.89
CA ASP A 62 10.62 11.20 -9.75
C ASP A 62 10.33 10.15 -8.66
N ALA A 63 10.36 8.86 -9.00
CA ALA A 63 10.16 7.75 -8.06
C ALA A 63 11.11 6.59 -8.38
N PRO A 64 12.44 6.81 -8.35
CA PRO A 64 13.43 5.80 -8.79
C PRO A 64 13.40 4.51 -7.97
N PHE A 65 13.21 4.56 -6.65
CA PHE A 65 13.21 3.34 -5.84
C PHE A 65 11.94 2.52 -6.08
N THR A 66 10.81 3.19 -6.19
CA THR A 66 9.52 2.55 -6.45
C THR A 66 9.49 1.91 -7.83
N THR A 67 9.97 2.64 -8.85
CA THR A 67 10.05 2.10 -10.22
C THR A 67 11.05 0.95 -10.31
N ASN A 68 12.22 1.05 -9.66
CA ASN A 68 13.21 -0.02 -9.64
C ASN A 68 12.66 -1.29 -8.98
N ASN A 69 11.90 -1.14 -7.87
CA ASN A 69 11.21 -2.26 -7.22
C ASN A 69 10.25 -2.94 -8.20
N PHE A 70 9.39 -2.17 -8.82
CA PHE A 70 8.40 -2.69 -9.77
C PHE A 70 9.07 -3.36 -10.98
N ILE A 71 10.08 -2.73 -11.56
CA ILE A 71 10.86 -3.26 -12.71
C ILE A 71 11.50 -4.62 -12.39
N UNK A 72 12.05 -4.67 -11.26
CA UNK A 72 12.66 -5.82 -10.89
C UNK A 72 11.80 -6.96 -10.62
N LEU A 73 10.73 -6.73 -10.06
CA LEU A 73 9.69 -7.75 -9.86
C LEU A 73 9.07 -8.18 -11.18
N ALA A 74 8.74 -7.23 -12.06
CA ALA A 74 8.20 -7.55 -13.38
C ALA A 74 9.14 -8.40 -14.22
N LYS A 75 10.43 -8.04 -14.26
CA LYS A 75 11.43 -8.76 -15.05
C LYS A 75 11.76 -10.17 -14.50
N SER A 76 11.43 -10.43 -13.24
CA SER A 76 11.57 -11.78 -12.64
C SER A 76 10.30 -12.62 -12.74
N ASP A 77 9.34 -12.20 -13.54
CA ASP A 77 8.04 -12.86 -13.73
C ASP A 77 7.20 -12.94 -12.43
N TYR A 78 7.57 -12.17 -11.40
CA TYR A 78 6.91 -12.19 -10.10
C TYR A 78 5.41 -11.95 -10.20
N TYR A 79 5.00 -11.05 -11.10
CA TYR A 79 3.59 -10.67 -11.25
C TYR A 79 2.76 -11.63 -12.12
N ASN A 80 3.40 -12.57 -12.80
CA ASN A 80 2.71 -13.47 -13.74
C ASN A 80 1.71 -14.37 -12.99
N GLY A 81 0.47 -14.38 -13.43
CA GLY A 81 -0.62 -15.15 -12.83
C GLY A 81 -1.29 -14.47 -11.64
N ILE A 82 -0.73 -13.37 -11.12
CA ILE A 82 -1.32 -12.65 -9.97
C ILE A 82 -2.65 -12.01 -10.40
N ILE A 83 -3.65 -12.11 -9.52
CA ILE A 83 -4.98 -11.56 -9.76
C ILE A 83 -5.10 -10.12 -9.27
N PHE A 84 -6.03 -9.39 -9.84
CA PHE A 84 -6.57 -8.18 -9.23
C PHE A 84 -7.49 -8.64 -8.08
N HIS A 85 -6.95 -8.66 -6.87
CA HIS A 85 -7.64 -9.24 -5.71
C HIS A 85 -8.66 -8.29 -5.08
N ARG A 86 -8.61 -6.98 -5.43
CA ARG A 86 -9.53 -5.98 -4.91
C ARG A 86 -9.83 -4.93 -5.99
N ILE A 87 -11.10 -4.78 -6.34
CA ILE A 87 -11.57 -3.81 -7.34
C ILE A 87 -12.72 -3.03 -6.74
N ILE A 88 -12.55 -1.71 -6.59
CA ILE A 88 -13.60 -0.81 -6.12
C ILE A 88 -13.94 0.15 -7.25
N LYS A 89 -15.17 0.05 -7.72
CA LYS A 89 -15.71 0.91 -8.78
C LYS A 89 -15.53 2.39 -8.41
N ASP A 90 -15.13 3.20 -9.39
CA ASP A 90 -14.93 4.64 -9.27
C ASP A 90 -13.85 5.03 -8.23
N PHE A 91 -13.00 4.06 -7.82
CA PHE A 91 -11.89 4.29 -6.90
C PHE A 91 -10.57 3.72 -7.46
N MET A 92 -10.33 2.39 -7.39
CA MET A 92 -9.06 1.81 -7.85
C MET A 92 -9.19 0.31 -8.15
N ILE A 93 -8.19 -0.23 -8.87
CA ILE A 93 -8.02 -1.66 -9.12
C ILE A 93 -6.65 -2.08 -8.57
N GLN A 94 -6.64 -3.02 -7.64
CA GLN A 94 -5.41 -3.38 -6.84
C GLN A 94 -4.95 -4.80 -7.16
N UNK A 95 -3.69 -4.91 -7.32
CA UNK A 95 -3.00 -6.05 -7.73
C UNK A 95 -1.72 -6.25 -6.97
N GLY A 96 -0.88 -7.31 -7.33
CA GLY A 96 0.52 -7.36 -6.89
C GLY A 96 0.78 -8.21 -5.65
N ASP A 97 -0.23 -8.86 -5.09
CA ASP A 97 -0.07 -9.79 -3.98
C ASP A 97 0.02 -11.22 -4.51
N PRO A 98 1.14 -11.94 -4.31
CA PRO A 98 1.28 -13.31 -4.79
C PRO A 98 0.37 -14.32 -4.08
N THR A 99 -0.21 -13.95 -2.94
CA THR A 99 -1.11 -14.82 -2.20
C THR A 99 -2.60 -14.64 -2.52
N UNK A 100 -2.86 -13.40 -3.20
CA UNK A 100 -4.12 -13.06 -3.59
C UNK A 100 -5.04 -12.69 -2.50
N THR A 101 -4.51 -12.46 -1.30
CA THR A 101 -5.28 -12.13 -0.09
C THR A 101 -5.29 -10.64 0.25
N GLY A 102 -4.41 -9.86 -0.33
CA GLY A 102 -4.15 -8.45 -0.02
C GLY A 102 -3.17 -8.25 1.14
N MET A 103 -2.64 -9.32 1.71
CA MET A 103 -1.81 -9.28 2.91
C MET A 103 -0.31 -9.47 2.70
N UNK A 104 0.10 -9.94 1.58
CA UNK A 104 1.45 -10.26 1.33
C UNK A 104 2.09 -9.39 0.28
N GLY A 105 3.37 -9.77 0.03
CA GLY A 105 4.12 -9.14 -1.06
C GLY A 105 5.35 -8.39 -0.55
N LYS A 106 6.54 -8.78 -1.05
CA LYS A 106 7.85 -8.24 -0.62
C LYS A 106 8.45 -7.31 -1.68
N SER A 107 9.36 -6.45 -1.23
CA SER A 107 10.16 -5.62 -2.15
C SER A 107 11.46 -6.32 -2.55
N ILE A 108 12.16 -5.74 -3.51
CA ILE A 108 13.51 -6.18 -3.90
C ILE A 108 14.56 -5.75 -2.87
N TYR A 109 14.26 -4.79 -2.03
CA TYR A 109 15.15 -4.18 -1.03
C TYR A 109 15.17 -4.90 0.33
N UNK A 110 14.05 -5.33 0.79
CA UNK A 110 13.78 -6.02 2.02
C UNK A 110 12.38 -6.58 2.01
N GLU A 111 11.87 -6.72 3.18
CA GLU A 111 10.45 -6.99 3.27
C GLU A 111 9.62 -5.80 2.79
N LYS A 112 9.95 -4.63 3.25
CA LYS A 112 9.28 -3.34 2.94
C LYS A 112 10.31 -2.30 2.53
N PHE A 113 9.84 -1.22 1.88
CA PHE A 113 10.68 -0.07 1.55
C PHE A 113 9.94 1.25 1.77
N ASN A 114 10.72 2.32 1.85
CA ASN A 114 10.26 3.66 2.21
C ASN A 114 9.35 4.26 1.13
N ASP A 115 8.46 5.14 1.55
CA ASP A 115 7.65 5.96 0.66
C ASP A 115 8.52 6.90 -0.17
N GLU A 116 8.06 7.19 -1.38
CA GLU A 116 8.76 8.05 -2.32
C GLU A 116 7.76 9.03 -2.92
N PHE A 117 7.65 10.20 -2.31
CA PHE A 117 6.68 11.23 -2.72
C PHE A 117 7.35 12.32 -3.53
N SER A 118 6.78 12.64 -4.69
CA SER A 118 7.18 13.78 -5.52
C SER A 118 6.00 14.75 -5.61
N PRO A 119 6.24 16.06 -5.47
CA PRO A 119 5.14 17.04 -5.61
C PRO A 119 4.53 17.06 -7.02
N LYS A 120 5.24 16.53 -8.02
CA LYS A 120 4.76 16.41 -9.40
C LYS A 120 3.80 15.23 -9.59
N LEU A 121 3.87 14.20 -8.72
CA LEU A 121 3.13 12.95 -8.87
C LEU A 121 1.93 12.94 -7.94
N LYS A 122 0.75 12.87 -8.52
CA LYS A 122 -0.54 12.90 -7.81
C LYS A 122 -1.34 11.65 -8.11
N ASN A 123 -2.19 11.24 -7.19
CA ASN A 123 -3.10 10.10 -7.36
C ASN A 123 -4.29 10.49 -8.25
N ASN A 124 -3.99 10.93 -9.46
CA ASN A 124 -4.98 11.26 -10.48
C ASN A 124 -5.48 9.99 -11.18
N LYS A 125 -6.59 10.09 -11.85
CA LYS A 125 -7.12 8.98 -12.67
C LYS A 125 -6.03 8.43 -13.62
N TYR A 126 -5.92 7.11 -13.67
CA TYR A 126 -4.98 6.35 -14.50
C TYR A 126 -3.53 6.41 -14.03
N THR A 127 -3.22 6.96 -12.86
CA THR A 127 -1.89 6.80 -12.27
C THR A 127 -1.78 5.45 -11.56
N ILE A 128 -0.56 4.95 -11.44
CA ILE A 128 -0.24 3.71 -10.71
C ILE A 128 0.52 4.07 -9.43
N SER A 129 0.09 3.49 -8.31
CA SER A 129 0.60 3.83 -6.98
C SER A 129 0.82 2.58 -6.13
N MET A 130 1.76 2.65 -5.18
CA MET A 130 2.02 1.55 -4.25
C MET A 130 0.88 1.41 -3.23
N ALA A 131 0.42 0.20 -3.04
CA ALA A 131 -0.39 -0.13 -1.87
C ALA A 131 0.53 -0.33 -0.66
N ASN A 132 0.11 0.17 0.50
CA ASN A 132 0.83 0.05 1.77
C ASN A 132 -0.16 -0.08 2.92
N SER A 133 0.31 -0.49 4.08
CA SER A 133 -0.49 -0.56 5.31
C SER A 133 -0.28 0.59 6.26
N UNK A 134 0.74 1.35 6.00
CA UNK A 134 1.19 2.51 6.68
C UNK A 134 2.35 3.10 5.95
N LYS A 135 2.88 4.14 6.58
CA LYS A 135 4.06 4.87 6.08
C LYS A 135 5.27 3.92 5.98
N ASN A 136 5.98 4.00 4.85
CA ASN A 136 7.22 3.23 4.64
C ASN A 136 7.01 1.70 4.68
N THR A 137 5.84 1.21 4.27
CA THR A 137 5.55 -0.23 4.24
C THR A 137 5.27 -0.76 2.84
N ASN A 138 5.84 -0.14 1.82
CA ASN A 138 5.67 -0.56 0.43
C ASN A 138 6.32 -1.93 0.18
N GLY A 139 5.64 -2.79 -0.55
CA GLY A 139 6.12 -4.14 -0.92
C GLY A 139 6.05 -4.38 -2.42
N SER A 140 5.24 -5.34 -2.84
CA SER A 140 4.99 -5.62 -4.26
C SER A 140 3.61 -5.15 -4.72
N GLN A 141 2.68 -4.87 -3.81
CA GLN A 141 1.31 -4.51 -4.17
C GLN A 141 1.20 -3.09 -4.71
N PHE A 142 0.38 -2.94 -5.73
CA PHE A 142 0.12 -1.65 -6.36
C PHE A 142 -1.35 -1.57 -6.79
N PHE A 143 -1.79 -0.35 -7.12
CA PHE A 143 -3.12 -0.13 -7.66
C PHE A 143 -3.07 0.89 -8.80
N ILE A 144 -4.05 0.81 -9.68
CA ILE A 144 -4.28 1.81 -10.73
C ILE A 144 -5.52 2.61 -10.32
N ASN A 145 -5.39 3.92 -10.24
CA ASN A 145 -6.48 4.84 -9.92
C ASN A 145 -7.48 4.86 -11.09
N VAL A 146 -8.77 4.68 -10.81
CA VAL A 146 -9.81 4.80 -11.85
C VAL A 146 -10.64 6.09 -11.68
N ASN A 147 -10.23 6.93 -10.74
CA ASN A 147 -10.76 8.28 -10.51
C ASN A 147 -9.62 9.15 -9.96
N ASP A 148 -9.87 10.46 -9.80
CA ASP A 148 -8.94 11.34 -9.09
C ASP A 148 -9.06 11.09 -7.60
N ASN A 149 -8.01 10.52 -7.01
CA ASN A 149 -7.95 10.10 -5.62
C ASN A 149 -6.91 10.91 -4.83
N ASN A 150 -6.91 12.24 -4.98
CA ASN A 150 -5.88 13.11 -4.42
C ASN A 150 -5.82 13.10 -2.88
N PHE A 151 -6.82 12.56 -2.19
CA PHE A 151 -6.79 12.31 -0.75
C PHE A 151 -5.75 11.24 -0.35
N LEU A 152 -5.21 10.49 -1.34
CA LEU A 152 -4.11 9.53 -1.18
C LEU A 152 -2.72 10.15 -1.40
N ASP A 153 -2.64 11.42 -1.81
CA ASP A 153 -1.35 12.11 -2.03
C ASP A 153 -0.56 12.16 -0.72
N ASN A 154 0.74 11.91 -0.82
CA ASN A 154 1.67 11.82 0.32
C ASN A 154 1.33 10.68 1.31
N LYS A 155 0.54 9.70 0.86
CA LYS A 155 0.23 8.46 1.59
C LYS A 155 0.61 7.22 0.76
N HIS A 156 0.42 7.31 -0.56
CA HIS A 156 0.74 6.24 -1.51
C HIS A 156 1.65 6.78 -2.60
N SER A 157 2.79 6.15 -2.79
CA SER A 157 3.83 6.59 -3.75
C SER A 157 3.36 6.34 -5.18
N VAL A 158 3.08 7.41 -5.90
CA VAL A 158 2.77 7.34 -7.34
C VAL A 158 4.08 7.12 -8.09
N PHE A 159 4.10 6.16 -9.02
CA PHE A 159 5.34 5.81 -9.74
C PHE A 159 5.16 5.61 -11.25
N GLY A 160 3.97 5.91 -11.77
CA GLY A 160 3.73 5.81 -13.21
C GLY A 160 2.32 6.23 -13.57
N ARG A 161 2.05 6.19 -14.87
CA ARG A 161 0.74 6.53 -15.41
C ARG A 161 0.44 5.68 -16.64
N VAL A 162 -0.80 5.26 -16.77
CA VAL A 162 -1.32 4.61 -17.98
C VAL A 162 -1.29 5.64 -19.12
N VAL A 163 -0.83 5.22 -20.28
CA VAL A 163 -0.75 6.08 -21.47
C VAL A 163 -1.52 5.52 -22.67
N GLU A 164 -1.80 4.23 -22.63
CA GLU A 164 -2.61 3.57 -23.66
C GLU A 164 -3.48 2.47 -23.02
N UNK A 165 -4.63 2.14 -23.69
CA UNK A 165 -5.41 1.16 -23.31
C UNK A 165 -6.16 1.38 -22.12
N PHE A 166 -6.58 2.71 -21.94
CA PHE A 166 -7.44 3.17 -20.86
C PHE A 166 -8.74 2.36 -20.76
N ASP A 167 -9.33 2.04 -21.91
CA ASP A 167 -10.55 1.22 -21.98
C ASP A 167 -10.39 -0.13 -21.26
N ASN A 168 -9.18 -0.70 -21.26
CA ASN A 168 -8.94 -1.97 -20.56
C ASN A 168 -8.93 -1.77 -19.03
N VAL A 169 -8.39 -0.65 -18.55
CA VAL A 169 -8.49 -0.26 -17.14
C VAL A 169 -9.96 -0.08 -16.74
N ASP A 170 -10.71 0.66 -17.57
CA ASP A 170 -12.14 0.90 -17.34
C ASP A 170 -12.98 -0.39 -17.38
N LYS A 171 -12.63 -1.35 -18.25
CA LYS A 171 -13.29 -2.68 -18.30
C LYS A 171 -13.02 -3.46 -17.01
N ILE A 172 -11.77 -3.46 -16.54
CA ILE A 172 -11.38 -4.15 -15.31
C ILE A 172 -12.13 -3.53 -14.11
N SER A 173 -12.21 -2.19 -14.04
CA SER A 173 -12.86 -1.50 -12.92
C SER A 173 -14.38 -1.76 -12.81
N LYS A 174 -14.98 -2.30 -13.87
CA LYS A 174 -16.45 -2.55 -13.96
C LYS A 174 -16.82 -4.04 -13.83
N VAL A 175 -15.85 -4.93 -13.58
CA VAL A 175 -16.16 -6.34 -13.38
C VAL A 175 -16.98 -6.52 -12.10
N LYS A 176 -17.81 -7.53 -12.09
CA LYS A 176 -18.64 -7.85 -10.92
C LYS A 176 -17.77 -8.35 -9.77
N THR A 177 -17.98 -7.81 -8.57
CA THR A 177 -17.24 -8.17 -7.36
C THR A 177 -18.18 -8.71 -6.28
N ASN A 178 -17.64 -9.46 -5.34
CA ASN A 178 -18.34 -9.92 -4.15
C ASN A 178 -18.32 -8.82 -3.04
N SER A 179 -18.88 -9.12 -1.87
CA SER A 179 -18.97 -8.19 -0.73
C SER A 179 -17.60 -7.76 -0.16
N SER A 180 -16.51 -8.43 -0.55
CA SER A 180 -15.14 -8.07 -0.16
C SER A 180 -14.36 -7.39 -1.29
N ASP A 181 -15.07 -6.81 -2.26
CA ASP A 181 -14.50 -6.14 -3.45
C ASP A 181 -13.65 -7.06 -4.35
N LYS A 182 -13.69 -8.38 -4.17
CA LYS A 182 -12.94 -9.34 -4.99
C LYS A 182 -13.76 -9.70 -6.24
N PRO A 183 -13.14 -9.68 -7.44
CA PRO A 183 -13.84 -10.10 -8.66
C PRO A 183 -14.43 -11.51 -8.54
N GLU A 184 -15.69 -11.67 -8.95
CA GLU A 184 -16.35 -13.00 -9.01
C GLU A 184 -15.67 -13.93 -10.03
N LYS A 185 -15.04 -13.35 -11.03
CA LYS A 185 -14.26 -14.06 -12.06
C LYS A 185 -12.86 -13.42 -12.09
N ASP A 186 -11.82 -14.21 -11.87
CA ASP A 186 -10.46 -13.73 -11.79
C ASP A 186 -10.05 -12.89 -13.02
N VAL A 187 -9.53 -11.72 -12.76
CA VAL A 187 -8.77 -10.91 -13.72
C VAL A 187 -7.30 -11.09 -13.36
N LYS A 188 -6.48 -11.55 -14.31
CA LYS A 188 -5.07 -11.93 -14.05
C LYS A 188 -4.11 -11.12 -14.90
N ILE A 189 -2.95 -10.85 -14.33
CA ILE A 189 -1.76 -10.42 -15.09
C ILE A 189 -1.23 -11.67 -15.79
N ILE A 190 -1.05 -11.60 -17.11
CA ILE A 190 -0.43 -12.66 -17.92
C ILE A 190 1.09 -12.47 -17.89
N SER A 191 1.56 -11.25 -18.19
CA SER A 191 2.97 -10.86 -18.13
C SER A 191 3.07 -9.35 -18.03
N ILE A 192 4.24 -8.86 -17.56
CA ILE A 192 4.61 -7.45 -17.64
C ILE A 192 5.98 -7.36 -18.31
N ASP A 193 6.00 -6.87 -19.54
CA ASP A 193 7.24 -6.67 -20.31
C ASP A 193 7.74 -5.23 -20.06
N ILE A 194 8.97 -5.07 -19.63
CA ILE A 194 9.57 -3.73 -19.42
C ILE A 194 10.35 -3.34 -20.68
N LYS A 195 9.96 -2.22 -21.25
CA LYS A 195 10.50 -1.68 -22.52
C LYS A 195 11.02 -0.27 -22.30
N GLN A 196 11.82 0.20 -23.24
CA GLN A 196 12.25 1.61 -23.33
C GLN A 196 11.83 2.16 -24.68
N TYR A 197 11.27 3.35 -24.70
CA TYR A 197 10.92 4.02 -25.97
C TYR A 197 12.18 4.69 -26.53
N LYS A 198 12.66 4.17 -27.68
CA LYS A 198 13.83 4.68 -28.38
C LYS A 198 13.60 4.67 -29.89
N SER A 199 13.86 5.79 -30.52
CA SER A 199 13.80 5.93 -32.00
C SER A 199 12.47 5.39 -32.56
N UNK A 200 11.41 5.83 -31.93
CA UNK A 200 10.16 5.59 -32.38
C UNK A 200 9.61 4.27 -32.13
N SER A 201 10.26 3.48 -31.23
CA SER A 201 9.75 2.12 -30.98
C SER A 201 10.03 1.69 -29.54
N LEU A 202 9.24 0.70 -29.04
CA LEU A 202 9.49 0.08 -27.73
C LEU A 202 10.53 -1.04 -27.91
N LYS A 203 11.67 -0.91 -27.21
CA LYS A 203 12.78 -1.86 -27.22
C LYS A 203 12.97 -2.44 -25.82
N ASP A 204 13.62 -3.58 -25.72
CA ASP A 204 13.88 -4.20 -24.41
C ASP A 204 14.70 -3.24 -23.53
N TYR A 205 14.27 -3.13 -22.27
CA TYR A 205 14.92 -2.28 -21.28
C TYR A 205 15.98 -3.07 -20.49
N SER A 206 17.21 -2.59 -20.52
CA SER A 206 18.30 -3.14 -19.71
C SER A 206 18.15 -2.61 -18.27
N PHE A 207 18.21 -3.48 -17.28
CA PHE A 207 18.05 -3.13 -15.87
C PHE A 207 19.13 -3.79 -15.02
N ASP A 208 19.81 -2.99 -14.22
CA ASP A 208 20.87 -3.43 -13.31
C ASP A 208 20.30 -3.44 -11.86
N ILE A 209 20.01 -4.64 -11.38
CA ILE A 209 19.42 -4.82 -10.03
C ILE A 209 20.42 -4.47 -8.92
N ASP A 210 21.71 -4.74 -9.12
CA ASP A 210 22.72 -4.47 -8.09
C ASP A 210 22.94 -2.96 -7.95
N ALA A 211 22.97 -2.24 -9.07
CA ALA A 211 23.01 -0.78 -9.07
C ALA A 211 21.76 -0.18 -8.40
N ALA A 212 20.58 -0.73 -8.68
CA ALA A 212 19.32 -0.26 -8.07
C ALA A 212 19.30 -0.47 -6.54
N LYS A 213 19.73 -1.64 -6.07
CA LYS A 213 19.85 -1.94 -4.64
C LYS A 213 20.89 -1.07 -3.94
N LYS A 214 22.04 -0.89 -4.58
CA LYS A 214 23.12 -0.03 -4.08
C LYS A 214 22.62 1.41 -3.90
N LEU A 215 21.95 1.96 -4.90
CA LEU A 215 21.39 3.32 -4.85
C LEU A 215 20.43 3.50 -3.67
N TYR A 216 19.53 2.53 -3.45
CA TYR A 216 18.58 2.55 -2.33
C TYR A 216 19.33 2.53 -0.98
N THR A 217 20.31 1.66 -0.85
CA THR A 217 21.12 1.52 0.38
C THR A 217 21.88 2.82 0.68
N GLU A 218 22.55 3.39 -0.32
CA GLU A 218 23.31 4.64 -0.17
C GLU A 218 22.42 5.80 0.25
N LYS A 219 21.24 5.94 -0.36
CA LYS A 219 20.30 7.01 -0.04
C LYS A 219 19.78 6.89 1.42
N ASN A 220 19.48 5.67 1.85
CA ASN A 220 19.02 5.43 3.24
C ASN A 220 20.16 5.65 4.25
N THR A 221 21.40 5.28 3.91
CA THR A 221 22.57 5.54 4.76
C THR A 221 22.80 7.05 4.92
N VAL A 222 22.73 7.81 3.81
CA VAL A 222 22.87 9.28 3.87
C VAL A 222 21.76 9.91 4.71
N ASN A 223 20.52 9.46 4.56
CA ASN A 223 19.41 9.96 5.36
C ASN A 223 19.61 9.66 6.85
N LEU A 224 20.07 8.46 7.20
CA LEU A 224 20.33 8.06 8.57
C LEU A 224 21.48 8.90 9.19
N GLU A 225 22.57 9.09 8.46
CA GLU A 225 23.70 9.93 8.91
C GLU A 225 23.26 11.41 9.10
N ALA A 226 22.42 11.93 8.20
CA ALA A 226 21.91 13.30 8.31
C ALA A 226 21.03 13.49 9.58
N LYS A 227 20.36 12.43 10.03
CA LYS A 227 19.54 12.44 11.27
C LYS A 227 20.33 12.02 12.51
N LYS A 228 21.56 11.58 12.35
CA LYS A 228 22.43 11.15 13.46
C LYS A 228 22.66 12.32 14.43
N GLY A 229 22.33 12.11 15.69
CA GLY A 229 22.41 13.15 16.72
C GLY A 229 21.11 13.90 16.96
N MET A 230 20.08 13.72 16.13
CA MET A 230 18.74 14.21 16.47
C MET A 230 18.26 13.52 17.76
N ILE A 231 17.63 14.31 18.64
CA ILE A 231 17.04 13.80 19.89
C ILE A 231 15.54 13.95 19.85
N VAL A 232 14.88 13.03 20.48
CA VAL A 232 13.42 13.07 20.63
C VAL A 232 13.02 14.20 21.56
N UNK A 233 12.30 14.98 21.11
CA UNK A 233 11.75 16.09 21.87
C UNK A 233 10.29 15.86 22.09
N SER A 234 9.65 16.72 22.84
CA SER A 234 8.20 16.81 22.91
C SER A 234 7.64 17.39 21.57
N UNK A 235 6.71 16.65 21.21
CA UNK A 235 6.11 16.99 20.03
C UNK A 235 6.79 16.52 18.83
N SER A 236 7.83 15.85 18.88
CA SER A 236 8.41 15.10 17.75
C SER A 236 7.45 14.02 17.27
N THR A 237 7.34 13.83 15.98
CA THR A 237 6.75 12.60 15.43
C THR A 237 7.86 11.57 15.35
N ILE A 238 7.74 10.45 16.05
CA ILE A 238 8.78 9.41 16.07
C ILE A 238 8.22 8.07 15.59
N SER A 239 9.13 7.24 15.11
CA SER A 239 8.87 5.86 14.73
C SER A 239 9.73 4.95 15.62
N VAL A 240 9.11 3.99 16.30
CA VAL A 240 9.82 3.12 17.27
C VAL A 240 9.52 1.64 17.00
N ASP A 241 10.54 0.82 17.14
CA ASP A 241 10.32 -0.61 17.39
C ASP A 241 10.24 -0.84 18.89
N TYR A 242 9.35 -1.72 19.29
CA TYR A 242 9.22 -2.09 20.69
C TYR A 242 8.75 -3.54 20.85
N THR A 243 9.08 -4.09 22.02
CA THR A 243 8.50 -5.35 22.53
C THR A 243 8.05 -5.11 23.96
N GLY A 244 6.77 -5.38 24.23
CA GLY A 244 6.18 -5.28 25.55
C GLY A 244 6.01 -6.66 26.19
N THR A 245 6.50 -6.82 27.43
CA THR A 245 6.38 -8.06 28.19
C THR A 245 5.84 -7.78 29.61
N LEU A 246 5.14 -8.75 30.16
CA LEU A 246 4.73 -8.79 31.55
C LEU A 246 5.94 -9.10 32.46
N GLU A 247 5.78 -8.92 33.78
CA GLU A 247 6.84 -9.22 34.77
C GLU A 247 7.32 -10.69 34.71
N ASN A 248 6.44 -11.61 34.32
CA ASN A 248 6.79 -13.03 34.14
C ASN A 248 7.51 -13.32 32.81
N GLY A 249 7.77 -12.30 31.97
CA GLY A 249 8.42 -12.43 30.67
C GLY A 249 7.48 -12.76 29.53
N GLU A 250 6.19 -12.94 29.79
CA GLU A 250 5.20 -13.19 28.73
C GLU A 250 5.03 -11.96 27.84
N LYS A 251 5.24 -12.12 26.53
CA LYS A 251 5.08 -11.04 25.55
C LYS A 251 3.58 -10.78 25.34
N PHE A 252 3.15 -9.52 25.46
CA PHE A 252 1.76 -9.13 25.19
C PHE A 252 1.61 -8.30 23.92
N ASP A 253 2.67 -7.62 23.45
CA ASP A 253 2.60 -6.85 22.19
C ASP A 253 4.00 -6.57 21.65
N SER A 254 4.12 -6.41 20.31
CA SER A 254 5.39 -6.04 19.67
C SER A 254 5.16 -5.47 18.27
N SER A 255 5.84 -4.36 17.96
CA SER A 255 5.89 -3.83 16.60
C SER A 255 6.59 -4.81 15.64
N LEU A 256 7.52 -5.59 16.15
CA LEU A 256 8.29 -6.56 15.35
C LEU A 256 7.38 -7.68 14.80
N ASP A 257 6.35 -8.06 15.54
CA ASP A 257 5.37 -9.08 15.09
C ASP A 257 4.52 -8.59 13.93
N ARG A 258 4.33 -7.30 13.85
CA ARG A 258 3.58 -6.64 12.78
C ARG A 258 4.43 -6.23 11.57
N UNK A 259 5.78 -6.08 12.03
CA UNK A 259 6.67 -5.76 11.03
C UNK A 259 6.69 -4.35 10.67
N THR A 260 5.94 -3.62 11.48
CA THR A 260 5.82 -2.17 11.23
C THR A 260 6.10 -1.42 12.53
N PRO A 261 7.08 -0.50 12.55
CA PRO A 261 7.31 0.35 13.71
C PRO A 261 6.07 1.16 14.08
N LEU A 262 5.91 1.46 15.35
CA LEU A 262 4.82 2.31 15.87
C LEU A 262 5.20 3.78 15.65
N GLU A 263 4.34 4.52 14.95
CA GLU A 263 4.51 5.97 14.76
C GLU A 263 3.54 6.73 15.67
N PHE A 264 4.04 7.73 16.42
CA PHE A 264 3.21 8.58 17.26
C PHE A 264 3.89 9.93 17.51
N VAL A 265 3.09 10.90 18.00
CA VAL A 265 3.58 12.23 18.40
C VAL A 265 3.83 12.19 19.91
N VAL A 266 5.06 12.45 20.24
CA VAL A 266 5.52 12.42 21.67
C VAL A 266 4.86 13.54 22.47
N UNK A 267 4.35 13.02 23.74
CA UNK A 267 3.76 13.90 24.55
C UNK A 267 2.47 14.42 24.12
N SER A 268 1.71 13.75 23.14
CA SER A 268 0.35 14.11 22.66
C SER A 268 -0.79 13.33 23.37
N GLY A 269 -0.46 12.45 24.26
CA GLY A 269 -1.42 11.56 24.93
C GLY A 269 -1.82 10.34 24.09
N MET A 270 -1.15 10.08 23.01
CA MET A 270 -1.36 8.87 22.19
C MET A 270 -0.83 7.61 22.87
N MET A 271 0.18 7.76 23.75
CA MET A 271 0.86 6.65 24.43
C MET A 271 0.65 6.73 25.95
N ILE A 272 0.87 5.59 26.61
CA ILE A 272 0.89 5.53 28.08
C ILE A 272 1.96 6.46 28.63
N PRO A 273 1.72 7.16 29.76
CA PRO A 273 2.61 8.25 30.22
C PRO A 273 4.07 7.86 30.40
N GLY A 274 4.32 6.68 30.95
CA GLY A 274 5.70 6.21 31.18
C GLY A 274 6.47 5.96 29.88
N PHE A 275 5.79 5.43 28.86
CA PHE A 275 6.40 5.20 27.52
C PHE A 275 6.73 6.53 26.85
N ASP A 276 5.77 7.47 26.82
CA ASP A 276 5.95 8.82 26.29
C ASP A 276 7.16 9.53 26.94
N LYS A 277 7.23 9.48 28.24
CA LYS A 277 8.34 10.09 29.02
C LYS A 277 9.68 9.41 28.71
N ALA A 278 9.68 8.09 28.56
CA ALA A 278 10.91 7.31 28.40
C ALA A 278 11.64 7.60 27.08
N VAL A 279 10.90 7.92 26.01
CA VAL A 279 11.50 8.17 24.68
C VAL A 279 12.10 9.57 24.57
N VAL A 280 11.70 10.52 25.41
CA VAL A 280 12.26 11.88 25.38
C VAL A 280 13.76 11.86 25.66
N GLY A 281 14.53 12.53 24.82
CA GLY A 281 15.99 12.59 24.90
C GLY A 281 16.72 11.44 24.20
N MET A 282 16.01 10.41 23.79
CA MET A 282 16.61 9.31 23.01
C MET A 282 17.01 9.77 21.60
N LYS A 283 18.03 9.12 21.02
CA LYS A 283 18.53 9.37 19.66
C LYS A 283 18.09 8.26 18.71
N ILE A 284 18.22 8.57 17.48
CA ILE A 284 18.01 7.51 16.44
C ILE A 284 19.04 6.38 16.67
N UNK A 285 18.40 5.12 16.70
CA UNK A 285 19.13 3.97 16.90
C UNK A 285 19.43 3.55 18.31
N GLU A 286 19.01 4.52 19.12
CA GLU A 286 19.19 4.23 20.54
C GLU A 286 18.18 3.22 21.03
N LYS A 287 18.64 2.33 21.88
CA LYS A 287 17.82 1.30 22.51
C LYS A 287 17.73 1.56 24.01
N LYS A 288 16.55 1.29 24.57
CA LYS A 288 16.30 1.50 25.98
C LYS A 288 15.30 0.47 26.50
N SER A 289 15.62 -0.18 27.61
CA SER A 289 14.68 -1.04 28.33
C SER A 289 14.10 -0.25 29.49
N ILE A 290 12.80 -0.32 29.69
CA ILE A 290 12.10 0.37 30.77
C ILE A 290 11.14 -0.59 31.47
N THR A 291 10.90 -0.34 32.75
CA THR A 291 9.87 -1.00 33.56
C THR A 291 8.89 0.07 34.02
N LEU A 292 7.63 -0.09 33.71
CA LEU A 292 6.57 0.86 34.06
C LEU A 292 5.69 0.27 35.16
N GLN A 293 5.53 1.01 36.25
CA GLN A 293 4.57 0.66 37.27
C GLN A 293 3.13 0.93 36.78
N PRO A 294 2.09 0.32 37.34
CA PRO A 294 0.73 0.50 36.86
C PRO A 294 0.32 1.97 36.68
N MET A 295 0.68 2.85 37.59
CA MET A 295 0.37 4.30 37.52
C MET A 295 1.03 5.03 36.34
N GLU A 296 2.10 4.47 35.80
CA GLU A 296 2.82 5.02 34.63
C GLU A 296 2.29 4.42 33.32
N ALA A 297 1.39 3.44 33.42
CA ALA A 297 0.86 2.67 32.29
C ALA A 297 -0.67 2.76 32.21
N TYR A 298 -1.36 1.72 32.63
CA TYR A 298 -2.82 1.61 32.49
C TYR A 298 -3.61 1.77 33.79
N UNK A 299 -2.80 2.31 34.85
CA UNK A 299 -3.37 2.51 36.13
C UNK A 299 -3.47 1.23 36.96
N GLU A 300 -3.94 1.53 38.08
CA GLU A 300 -4.33 0.49 39.01
C GLU A 300 -5.71 -0.03 38.67
N ARG A 301 -6.04 -1.21 39.11
CA ARG A 301 -7.39 -1.74 38.98
C ARG A 301 -8.35 -0.99 39.90
N ASP A 302 -9.40 -0.42 39.38
CA ASP A 302 -10.42 0.31 40.15
C ASP A 302 -11.65 -0.61 40.33
N GLU A 303 -11.98 -0.90 41.59
CA GLU A 303 -13.15 -1.71 41.95
C GLU A 303 -14.48 -1.08 41.51
N LYS A 304 -14.53 0.23 41.27
CA LYS A 304 -15.71 0.91 40.71
C LYS A 304 -15.98 0.50 39.25
N ASN A 305 -14.96 0.00 38.56
CA ASN A 305 -15.10 -0.52 37.18
C ASN A 305 -15.52 -1.99 37.16
N VAL A 306 -15.67 -2.61 38.33
CA VAL A 306 -16.22 -3.95 38.47
C VAL A 306 -17.72 -3.81 38.71
N GLN A 307 -18.54 -4.24 37.79
CA GLN A 307 -19.98 -4.00 37.81
C GLN A 307 -20.76 -5.30 37.78
N LYS A 308 -21.83 -5.38 38.61
CA LYS A 308 -22.84 -6.44 38.55
C LYS A 308 -23.94 -5.99 37.61
N ILE A 309 -24.25 -6.81 36.63
CA ILE A 309 -25.27 -6.53 35.61
C ILE A 309 -26.33 -7.65 35.68
N PRO A 310 -27.62 -7.31 35.86
CA PRO A 310 -28.69 -8.32 35.75
C PRO A 310 -28.71 -8.98 34.37
N LYS A 311 -28.83 -10.30 34.35
CA LYS A 311 -28.88 -11.09 33.09
C LYS A 311 -30.03 -10.66 32.20
N GLU A 312 -31.15 -10.21 32.80
CA GLU A 312 -32.32 -9.68 32.07
C GLU A 312 -31.94 -8.51 31.14
N ASN A 313 -30.89 -7.72 31.46
CA ASN A 313 -30.44 -6.61 30.65
C ASN A 313 -29.52 -7.05 29.48
N LEU A 314 -29.21 -8.35 29.39
CA LEU A 314 -28.28 -8.91 28.43
C LEU A 314 -28.94 -9.94 27.51
N ALA A 315 -30.26 -9.92 27.42
CA ALA A 315 -31.05 -10.85 26.62
C ALA A 315 -30.62 -10.87 25.14
N ASP A 316 -30.17 -9.72 24.60
CA ASP A 316 -29.70 -9.61 23.21
C ASP A 316 -28.43 -10.42 22.99
N PHE A 317 -27.50 -10.47 23.97
CA PHE A 317 -26.31 -11.30 23.90
C PHE A 317 -26.64 -12.78 23.94
N GLU A 318 -27.59 -13.18 24.78
CA GLU A 318 -28.07 -14.58 24.83
C GLU A 318 -28.73 -14.99 23.50
N GLN A 319 -29.54 -14.12 22.92
CA GLN A 319 -30.17 -14.35 21.60
C GLN A 319 -29.08 -14.45 20.48
N ALA A 320 -27.99 -13.71 20.63
CA ALA A 320 -26.81 -13.78 19.69
C ALA A 320 -25.96 -15.02 19.94
N GLY A 321 -26.30 -15.87 20.94
CA GLY A 321 -25.63 -17.14 21.21
C GLY A 321 -24.49 -17.08 22.24
N PHE A 322 -24.32 -15.94 22.92
CA PHE A 322 -23.31 -15.85 23.98
C PHE A 322 -23.84 -16.47 25.28
N LYS A 323 -23.03 -17.24 25.96
CA LYS A 323 -23.34 -17.78 27.29
C LYS A 323 -22.94 -16.72 28.34
N LEU A 324 -23.84 -16.42 29.27
CA LEU A 324 -23.58 -15.46 30.33
C LEU A 324 -22.92 -16.15 31.54
N GLU A 325 -21.71 -16.71 31.33
CA GLU A 325 -20.95 -17.47 32.34
C GLU A 325 -19.51 -16.95 32.42
N LYS A 326 -18.85 -17.21 33.53
CA LYS A 326 -17.47 -16.77 33.78
C LYS A 326 -16.53 -17.17 32.63
N GLY A 327 -15.70 -16.23 32.17
CA GLY A 327 -14.74 -16.42 31.08
C GLY A 327 -15.29 -16.09 29.70
N THR A 328 -16.60 -15.84 29.59
CA THR A 328 -17.18 -15.40 28.30
C THR A 328 -16.78 -13.94 28.05
N VAL A 329 -16.33 -13.66 26.82
CA VAL A 329 -16.01 -12.31 26.36
C VAL A 329 -17.18 -11.78 25.53
N LEU A 330 -17.78 -10.69 25.99
CA LEU A 330 -18.90 -10.01 25.31
C LEU A 330 -18.35 -8.87 24.46
N PRO A 331 -18.58 -8.87 23.14
CA PRO A 331 -18.20 -7.75 22.29
C PRO A 331 -19.12 -6.56 22.51
N THR A 332 -18.55 -5.38 22.77
CA THR A 332 -19.33 -4.15 22.85
C THR A 332 -18.79 -3.12 21.85
N GLN A 333 -19.48 -2.02 21.70
CA GLN A 333 -19.07 -0.96 20.77
C GLN A 333 -17.75 -0.28 21.15
N ILE A 334 -17.35 -0.38 22.38
CA ILE A 334 -16.14 0.27 22.94
C ILE A 334 -15.02 -0.70 23.20
N UNK A 335 -15.38 -1.85 23.87
CA UNK A 335 -14.41 -2.81 24.22
C UNK A 335 -14.99 -4.21 24.32
N ASN A 336 -14.04 -5.14 24.27
CA ASN A 336 -14.52 -6.49 24.66
C ASN A 336 -14.50 -6.59 26.17
N ILE A 337 -15.55 -7.13 26.77
CA ILE A 337 -15.70 -7.20 28.22
C ILE A 337 -15.76 -8.67 28.66
N GLU A 338 -14.88 -9.06 29.56
CA GLU A 338 -14.87 -10.42 30.11
C GLU A 338 -15.79 -10.53 31.33
N ILE A 339 -16.61 -11.56 31.36
CA ILE A 339 -17.41 -11.95 32.54
C ILE A 339 -16.47 -12.60 33.54
N ILE A 340 -16.21 -11.97 34.66
CA ILE A 340 -15.29 -12.49 35.68
C ILE A 340 -16.00 -13.34 36.74
N ASP A 341 -17.34 -13.24 36.84
CA ASP A 341 -18.17 -14.06 37.71
C ASP A 341 -19.63 -14.08 37.21
N SER A 342 -20.39 -15.10 37.58
CA SER A 342 -21.78 -15.23 37.17
C SER A 342 -22.53 -16.07 38.19
N ASP A 343 -23.70 -15.57 38.64
CA ASP A 343 -24.63 -16.29 39.49
C ASP A 343 -25.96 -16.53 38.73
N GLU A 344 -27.02 -16.94 39.41
CA GLU A 344 -28.31 -17.26 38.78
C GLU A 344 -28.96 -16.05 38.07
N THR A 345 -28.79 -14.84 38.60
CA THR A 345 -29.50 -13.64 38.19
C THR A 345 -28.60 -12.54 37.63
N THR A 346 -27.33 -12.57 37.96
CA THR A 346 -26.38 -11.50 37.57
C THR A 346 -25.12 -12.06 36.98
N ILE A 347 -24.42 -11.23 36.19
CA ILE A 347 -23.03 -11.39 35.85
C ILE A 347 -22.19 -10.28 36.48
N THR A 348 -20.91 -10.55 36.72
CA THR A 348 -19.95 -9.52 37.13
C THR A 348 -18.95 -9.32 35.98
N VAL A 349 -18.79 -8.09 35.56
CA VAL A 349 -17.85 -7.71 34.50
C VAL A 349 -16.78 -6.77 35.05
N ASP A 350 -15.60 -6.81 34.44
CA ASP A 350 -14.51 -5.90 34.78
C ASP A 350 -14.26 -4.96 33.60
N UNK A 351 -14.44 -3.85 33.85
CA UNK A 351 -14.28 -2.91 32.92
C UNK A 351 -13.04 -2.23 33.02
N ASN A 352 -12.07 -2.61 33.79
CA ASN A 352 -10.70 -2.13 33.84
C ASN A 352 -9.95 -2.53 32.57
N HIS A 353 -8.89 -1.79 32.23
CA HIS A 353 -8.03 -2.21 31.12
C HIS A 353 -7.40 -3.58 31.44
N PRO A 354 -7.30 -4.51 30.49
CA PRO A 354 -6.69 -5.84 30.75
C PRO A 354 -5.25 -5.80 31.30
N MET A 355 -4.54 -4.68 31.09
CA MET A 355 -3.19 -4.45 31.63
C MET A 355 -3.20 -3.64 32.91
N ALA A 356 -4.36 -3.25 33.46
CA ALA A 356 -4.42 -2.60 34.76
C ALA A 356 -3.89 -3.57 35.83
N UNK A 357 -3.07 -2.83 36.71
CA UNK A 357 -2.54 -3.58 37.67
C UNK A 357 -1.30 -4.27 37.48
N LYS A 358 -0.84 -4.19 36.19
CA LYS A 358 0.33 -5.00 35.77
C LYS A 358 1.56 -4.11 35.65
N VAL A 359 2.67 -4.63 36.09
CA VAL A 359 4.00 -4.04 35.80
C VAL A 359 4.34 -4.46 34.35
N LEU A 360 4.71 -3.47 33.53
CA LEU A 360 5.01 -3.68 32.12
C LEU A 360 6.47 -3.36 31.82
N ASN A 361 7.13 -4.25 31.11
CA ASN A 361 8.49 -4.03 30.60
C ASN A 361 8.43 -3.74 29.12
N PHE A 362 9.22 -2.78 28.64
CA PHE A 362 9.34 -2.48 27.21
C PHE A 362 10.81 -2.38 26.83
N ASP A 363 11.17 -3.07 25.75
CA ASP A 363 12.40 -2.81 24.99
C ASP A 363 12.02 -1.92 23.81
N ILE A 364 12.66 -0.77 23.71
CA ILE A 364 12.33 0.30 22.73
C ILE A 364 13.55 0.62 21.89
N GLU A 365 13.38 0.79 20.58
CA GLU A 365 14.42 1.30 19.68
C GLU A 365 13.84 2.43 18.84
N ILE A 366 14.49 3.60 18.81
CA ILE A 366 14.08 4.72 17.96
C ILE A 366 14.51 4.42 16.51
N LYS A 367 13.55 4.35 15.60
CA LYS A 367 13.79 4.10 14.17
C LYS A 367 13.85 5.38 13.35
N ASP A 368 13.04 6.39 13.71
CA ASP A 368 13.02 7.67 13.00
C ASP A 368 12.54 8.80 13.91
N ILE A 369 12.96 10.03 13.59
CA ILE A 369 12.54 11.28 14.25
C ILE A 369 12.21 12.27 13.14
N ASN A 370 10.99 12.86 13.13
CA ASN A 370 10.52 13.82 12.12
C ASN A 370 10.05 15.12 12.76
#